data_790fe1f065cc44d7688918229f639395
#
_entry.id   790fe1f065cc44d7688918229f639395
#
_cell.length_a   1.000
_cell.length_b   1.000
_cell.length_c   1.000
_cell.angle_alpha   90.00
_cell.angle_beta   90.00
_cell.angle_gamma   90.00
#
_symmetry.space_group_name_H-M   'P 1'
#
loop_
_entity.id
_entity.type
_entity.pdbx_description
1 polymer ?
#
loop_
_entity_poly.entity_id
_entity_poly.type
_entity_poly.pdbx_seq_one_letter_code
_entity_poly.pdbx_strand_id
1 'polypeptide(L)'
;MIDAKDKLKGIYAITPPKFDETKLLNDINICLGCGIKIFQIRYKDEITRDLKDFFSALIKQIKKKEGITIINDYPHLAHDLGADASI
;
A
#
# COMPACT_ATOMS: atom_id res chain seq x y z
N MET A 1 -4.04 -1.16 -12.49
CA MET A 1 -4.50 0.06 -11.84
C MET A 1 -4.99 -0.24 -10.42
N ILE A 2 -4.80 0.69 -9.51
CA ILE A 2 -5.24 0.55 -8.13
C ILE A 2 -6.74 0.75 -8.03
N ASP A 3 -7.43 -0.14 -7.31
CA ASP A 3 -8.84 0.07 -6.98
C ASP A 3 -8.97 1.12 -5.87
N ALA A 4 -9.72 2.15 -6.12
CA ALA A 4 -10.04 3.16 -5.13
C ALA A 4 -11.47 2.97 -4.66
N LYS A 5 -11.65 2.92 -3.34
CA LYS A 5 -12.95 2.72 -2.71
C LYS A 5 -13.31 3.92 -1.88
N ASP A 6 -14.54 4.37 -2.04
CA ASP A 6 -15.13 5.38 -1.17
C ASP A 6 -15.85 4.65 -0.05
N LYS A 7 -15.38 4.82 1.18
CA LYS A 7 -15.97 4.17 2.34
C LYS A 7 -16.27 5.19 3.41
N LEU A 8 -17.54 5.42 3.64
CA LEU A 8 -18.00 6.41 4.59
C LEU A 8 -17.50 7.79 4.20
N LYS A 9 -16.53 8.30 4.91
CA LYS A 9 -15.93 9.60 4.66
C LYS A 9 -14.55 9.52 4.07
N GLY A 10 -14.08 8.32 3.74
CA GLY A 10 -12.73 8.14 3.27
C GLY A 10 -12.68 7.38 1.97
N ILE A 11 -11.70 7.71 1.19
CA ILE A 11 -11.36 6.95 -0.01
C ILE A 11 -10.06 6.23 0.30
N TYR A 12 -10.04 4.92 0.05
CA TYR A 12 -8.81 4.17 0.18
C TYR A 12 -8.53 3.38 -1.09
N ALA A 13 -7.26 3.11 -1.33
CA ALA A 13 -6.82 2.36 -2.48
C ALA A 13 -6.31 1.00 -2.04
N ILE A 14 -6.60 -0.02 -2.85
CA ILE A 14 -6.12 -1.39 -2.62
C ILE A 14 -5.18 -1.75 -3.76
N THR A 15 -4.02 -2.32 -3.43
CA THR A 15 -3.08 -2.76 -4.47
C THR A 15 -3.71 -3.87 -5.31
N PRO A 16 -3.46 -3.88 -6.64
CA PRO A 16 -3.95 -4.96 -7.48
C PRO A 16 -3.25 -6.28 -7.16
N PRO A 17 -3.86 -7.43 -7.47
CA PRO A 17 -3.26 -8.73 -7.16
C PRO A 17 -1.96 -8.98 -7.92
N LYS A 18 -1.80 -8.37 -9.07
CA LYS A 18 -0.56 -8.42 -9.86
C LYS A 18 -0.21 -7.03 -10.30
N PHE A 19 1.06 -6.68 -10.23
CA PHE A 19 1.51 -5.33 -10.55
C PHE A 19 2.96 -5.31 -11.04
N ASP A 20 3.28 -4.28 -11.79
CA ASP A 20 4.64 -3.86 -12.09
C ASP A 20 5.03 -2.86 -10.99
N GLU A 21 6.20 -3.04 -10.37
CA GLU A 21 6.62 -2.19 -9.24
C GLU A 21 6.70 -0.73 -9.61
N THR A 22 7.29 -0.41 -10.76
CA THR A 22 7.40 0.98 -11.21
C THR A 22 6.03 1.60 -11.45
N LYS A 23 5.14 0.86 -12.08
CA LYS A 23 3.79 1.33 -12.37
C LYS A 23 2.98 1.51 -11.09
N LEU A 24 3.10 0.58 -10.14
CA LEU A 24 2.40 0.66 -8.88
C LEU A 24 2.86 1.89 -8.08
N LEU A 25 4.16 2.13 -8.01
CA LEU A 25 4.70 3.29 -7.33
C LEU A 25 4.17 4.59 -7.95
N ASN A 26 4.14 4.65 -9.27
CA ASN A 26 3.60 5.81 -9.98
C ASN A 26 2.10 6.00 -9.71
N ASP A 27 1.33 4.92 -9.72
CA ASP A 27 -0.11 4.95 -9.43
C ASP A 27 -0.37 5.46 -8.01
N ILE A 28 0.43 5.02 -7.04
CA ILE A 28 0.31 5.47 -5.65
C ILE A 28 0.62 6.96 -5.53
N ASN A 29 1.65 7.44 -6.21
CA ASN A 29 1.96 8.86 -6.23
C ASN A 29 0.81 9.69 -6.82
N ILE A 30 0.18 9.20 -7.86
CA ILE A 30 -0.99 9.86 -8.45
C ILE A 30 -2.14 9.90 -7.45
N CYS A 31 -2.41 8.78 -6.78
CA CYS A 31 -3.46 8.70 -5.77
C CYS A 31 -3.21 9.66 -4.61
N LEU A 32 -1.97 9.74 -4.13
CA LEU A 32 -1.59 10.69 -3.08
C LEU A 32 -1.83 12.12 -3.52
N GLY A 33 -1.49 12.43 -4.76
CA GLY A 33 -1.74 13.76 -5.34
C GLY A 33 -3.23 14.10 -5.46
N CYS A 34 -4.07 13.09 -5.57
CA CYS A 34 -5.53 13.26 -5.63
C CYS A 34 -6.19 13.32 -4.24
N GLY A 35 -5.40 13.21 -3.18
CA GLY A 35 -5.93 13.28 -1.81
C GLY A 35 -6.28 11.94 -1.19
N ILE A 36 -5.96 10.82 -1.84
CA ILE A 36 -6.13 9.49 -1.25
C ILE A 36 -5.03 9.31 -0.22
N LYS A 37 -5.41 8.99 1.02
CA LYS A 37 -4.47 8.87 2.14
C LYS A 37 -4.39 7.49 2.76
N ILE A 38 -5.28 6.59 2.41
CA ILE A 38 -5.33 5.24 3.00
C ILE A 38 -5.05 4.22 1.89
N PHE A 39 -4.06 3.39 2.13
CA PHE A 39 -3.62 2.38 1.16
C PHE A 39 -3.61 1.01 1.82
N GLN A 40 -4.28 0.05 1.23
CA GLN A 40 -4.24 -1.33 1.67
C GLN A 40 -3.34 -2.14 0.74
N ILE A 41 -2.30 -2.74 1.30
CA ILE A 41 -1.43 -3.65 0.57
C ILE A 41 -2.00 -5.06 0.74
N ARG A 42 -2.46 -5.63 -0.36
CA ARG A 42 -3.03 -6.96 -0.41
C ARG A 42 -2.25 -7.79 -1.41
N TYR A 43 -1.57 -8.82 -0.93
CA TYR A 43 -0.73 -9.67 -1.76
C TYR A 43 -0.89 -11.12 -1.31
N LYS A 44 -1.23 -12.00 -2.25
CA LYS A 44 -1.58 -13.38 -1.92
C LYS A 44 -0.51 -14.40 -2.25
N ASP A 45 0.47 -14.02 -3.04
CA ASP A 45 1.58 -14.89 -3.40
C ASP A 45 2.72 -14.80 -2.39
N GLU A 46 3.75 -15.61 -2.58
CA GLU A 46 4.92 -15.59 -1.73
C GLU A 46 5.59 -14.22 -1.75
N ILE A 47 5.88 -13.69 -0.56
CA ILE A 47 6.55 -12.39 -0.43
C ILE A 47 8.05 -12.64 -0.33
N THR A 48 8.76 -12.35 -1.41
CA THR A 48 10.20 -12.48 -1.48
C THR A 48 10.88 -11.32 -0.75
N ARG A 49 12.19 -11.43 -0.53
CA ARG A 49 12.96 -10.37 0.08
C ARG A 49 12.92 -9.09 -0.74
N ASP A 50 13.06 -9.20 -2.05
CA ASP A 50 13.01 -8.05 -2.95
C ASP A 50 11.64 -7.36 -2.87
N LEU A 51 10.59 -8.14 -2.78
CA LEU A 51 9.24 -7.61 -2.64
C LEU A 51 9.03 -6.93 -1.29
N LYS A 52 9.61 -7.49 -0.21
CA LYS A 52 9.59 -6.83 1.10
C LYS A 52 10.28 -5.47 1.03
N ASP A 53 11.43 -5.39 0.38
CA ASP A 53 12.15 -4.14 0.23
C ASP A 53 11.34 -3.13 -0.56
N PHE A 54 10.66 -3.57 -1.61
CA PHE A 54 9.77 -2.72 -2.38
C PHE A 54 8.61 -2.20 -1.53
N PHE A 55 7.93 -3.07 -0.79
CA PHE A 55 6.82 -2.66 0.06
C PHE A 55 7.29 -1.71 1.17
N SER A 56 8.47 -1.95 1.73
CA SER A 56 9.03 -1.05 2.74
C SER A 56 9.25 0.34 2.18
N ALA A 57 9.81 0.45 0.97
CA ALA A 57 10.01 1.73 0.31
C ALA A 57 8.67 2.41 0.00
N LEU A 58 7.68 1.63 -0.43
CA LEU A 58 6.35 2.13 -0.73
C LEU A 58 5.67 2.71 0.51
N ILE A 59 5.77 2.00 1.63
CA ILE A 59 5.20 2.44 2.90
C ILE A 59 5.86 3.75 3.36
N LYS A 60 7.17 3.87 3.22
CA LYS A 60 7.89 5.09 3.55
C LYS A 60 7.43 6.27 2.69
N GLN A 61 7.21 6.03 1.41
CA GLN A 61 6.72 7.06 0.50
C GLN A 61 5.31 7.52 0.90
N ILE A 62 4.44 6.59 1.26
CA ILE A 62 3.09 6.90 1.71
C ILE A 62 3.13 7.70 3.01
N LYS A 63 3.96 7.28 3.97
CA LYS A 63 4.13 8.01 5.24
C LYS A 63 4.66 9.42 5.04
N LYS A 64 5.60 9.58 4.14
CA LYS A 64 6.17 10.89 3.83
C LYS A 64 5.10 11.87 3.34
N LYS A 65 4.06 11.37 2.72
CA LYS A 65 2.92 12.17 2.25
C LYS A 65 1.74 12.14 3.22
N GLU A 66 1.99 11.75 4.46
CA GLU A 66 0.99 11.70 5.53
C GLU A 66 -0.12 10.68 5.28
N GLY A 67 0.18 9.63 4.52
CA GLY A 67 -0.76 8.54 4.28
C GLY A 67 -0.66 7.44 5.33
N ILE A 68 -1.64 6.58 5.31
CA ILE A 68 -1.76 5.42 6.20
C ILE A 68 -1.69 4.15 5.36
N THR A 69 -0.92 3.18 5.82
CA THR A 69 -0.76 1.90 5.14
C THR A 69 -1.30 0.77 6.00
N ILE A 70 -2.11 -0.09 5.40
CA ILE A 70 -2.68 -1.27 6.04
C ILE A 70 -2.21 -2.49 5.26
N ILE A 71 -1.71 -3.51 5.95
CA ILE A 71 -1.33 -4.77 5.31
C ILE A 71 -2.40 -5.82 5.61
N ASN A 72 -2.89 -6.45 4.56
CA ASN A 72 -3.91 -7.48 4.65
C ASN A 72 -3.26 -8.86 4.86
N ASP A 73 -3.80 -9.65 5.80
CA ASP A 73 -3.47 -11.05 6.04
C ASP A 73 -2.07 -11.35 6.63
N TYR A 74 -1.22 -10.36 6.86
CA TYR A 74 0.15 -10.61 7.34
C TYR A 74 0.53 -9.65 8.47
N PRO A 75 0.06 -9.90 9.71
CA PRO A 75 0.33 -8.96 10.82
C PRO A 75 1.81 -8.81 11.16
N HIS A 76 2.60 -9.89 11.08
CA HIS A 76 4.03 -9.80 11.34
C HIS A 76 4.73 -8.96 10.28
N LEU A 77 4.32 -9.10 9.03
CA LEU A 77 4.85 -8.32 7.92
C LEU A 77 4.53 -6.84 8.10
N ALA A 78 3.34 -6.51 8.55
CA ALA A 78 2.95 -5.14 8.82
C ALA A 78 3.90 -4.50 9.83
N HIS A 79 4.21 -5.20 10.90
CA HIS A 79 5.15 -4.74 11.91
C HIS A 79 6.55 -4.55 11.32
N ASP A 80 7.06 -5.55 10.61
CA ASP A 80 8.41 -5.53 10.03
C ASP A 80 8.59 -4.43 9.00
N LEU A 81 7.57 -4.12 8.23
CA LEU A 81 7.62 -3.10 7.19
C LEU A 81 7.27 -1.70 7.69
N GLY A 82 6.81 -1.59 8.92
CA GLY A 82 6.43 -0.30 9.49
C GLY A 82 5.08 0.21 9.01
N ALA A 83 4.18 -0.68 8.61
CA ALA A 83 2.81 -0.31 8.28
C ALA A 83 2.05 0.16 9.53
N ASP A 84 1.01 0.95 9.32
CA ASP A 84 0.24 1.51 10.42
C ASP A 84 -0.71 0.50 11.06
N ALA A 85 -1.18 -0.47 10.26
CA ALA A 85 -2.12 -1.48 10.74
C ALA A 85 -2.08 -2.74 9.89
N SER A 86 -2.74 -3.79 10.38
CA SER A 86 -2.98 -5.02 9.62
C SER A 86 -4.42 -5.46 9.82
N ILE A 87 -4.92 -6.21 8.87
CA ILE A 87 -6.24 -6.83 8.95
C ILE A 87 -6.18 -8.31 8.60
#